data_8653f1cc51ac2d71577efe65952d3fa1
#
_entry.id   8653f1cc51ac2d71577efe65952d3fa1
#
_cell.length_a   1.000
_cell.length_b   1.000
_cell.length_c   1.000
_cell.angle_alpha   90.00
_cell.angle_beta   90.00
_cell.angle_gamma   90.00
#
_symmetry.space_group_name_H-M   'P 1'
#
loop_
_entity.id
_entity.type
_entity.pdbx_description
1 polymer ?
#
loop_
_entity_poly.entity_id
_entity_poly.type
_entity_poly.pdbx_seq_one_letter_code
_entity_poly.pdbx_strand_id
1 'polypeptide(L)'
;MFVQSLLPLLSIWNVLVFPIFSQAFVLEGSQTSYAQFRKWYASPNASLQFEFLTSQPNGLLLYTDDGGYYDFLEVKLVEGRLRLRLNLGDGAQIVDMGDDLHKGFTWHKVRKTKEQKIREITFS
;
A
#
# COMPACT_ATOMS: atom_id res chain seq x y z
N MET A 1 1.42 13.09 -4.32
CA MET A 1 1.16 11.65 -4.29
C MET A 1 -0.32 11.42 -3.99
N PHE A 2 -0.98 10.55 -4.73
CA PHE A 2 -2.37 10.17 -4.51
C PHE A 2 -2.40 8.71 -4.04
N VAL A 3 -3.18 8.42 -3.00
CA VAL A 3 -3.38 7.05 -2.50
C VAL A 3 -4.87 6.79 -2.34
N GLN A 4 -5.34 5.70 -2.91
CA GLN A 4 -6.74 5.28 -2.87
C GLN A 4 -6.86 3.88 -2.27
N SER A 5 -7.71 3.71 -1.26
CA SER A 5 -8.00 2.41 -0.67
C SER A 5 -9.43 1.97 -1.00
N LEU A 6 -9.58 0.72 -1.45
CA LEU A 6 -10.86 0.07 -1.68
C LEU A 6 -11.19 -0.84 -0.50
N LEU A 7 -12.35 -0.63 0.12
CA LEU A 7 -12.88 -1.52 1.14
C LEU A 7 -13.59 -2.74 0.52
N PRO A 8 -13.59 -3.91 1.17
CA PRO A 8 -14.12 -5.14 0.59
C PRO A 8 -15.66 -5.11 0.48
N LEU A 9 -16.15 -5.64 -0.64
CA LEU A 9 -17.56 -5.91 -0.89
C LEU A 9 -18.07 -6.99 0.07
N LEU A 10 -19.03 -6.63 0.94
CA LEU A 10 -19.90 -7.58 1.62
C LEU A 10 -21.12 -7.84 0.71
N SER A 11 -21.24 -9.08 0.29
CA SER A 11 -22.44 -9.59 -0.36
C SER A 11 -23.57 -9.63 0.68
N ILE A 12 -24.73 -8.99 0.40
CA ILE A 12 -26.05 -9.46 0.84
C ILE A 12 -27.15 -8.58 0.23
N TRP A 13 -28.19 -9.23 -0.19
CA TRP A 13 -29.49 -8.77 -0.61
C TRP A 13 -30.05 -7.62 0.22
N ASN A 14 -29.92 -6.42 -0.30
CA ASN A 14 -30.89 -5.34 -0.24
C ASN A 14 -30.31 -4.20 -1.08
N VAL A 15 -31.06 -3.77 -2.09
CA VAL A 15 -30.68 -2.68 -2.98
C VAL A 15 -30.78 -1.36 -2.20
N LEU A 16 -29.81 -1.12 -1.33
CA LEU A 16 -29.41 0.20 -0.90
C LEU A 16 -28.09 0.46 -1.62
N VAL A 17 -28.16 1.29 -2.65
CA VAL A 17 -26.99 1.84 -3.31
C VAL A 17 -26.27 2.71 -2.27
N PHE A 18 -25.40 2.10 -1.47
CA PHE A 18 -24.41 2.87 -0.72
C PHE A 18 -23.40 3.37 -1.74
N PRO A 19 -23.20 4.67 -1.86
CA PRO A 19 -22.09 5.18 -2.65
C PRO A 19 -20.81 4.57 -2.08
N ILE A 20 -20.08 3.84 -2.91
CA ILE A 20 -18.73 3.38 -2.57
C ILE A 20 -17.88 4.64 -2.51
N PHE A 21 -17.70 5.18 -1.32
CA PHE A 21 -16.78 6.29 -1.12
C PHE A 21 -15.36 5.77 -1.29
N SER A 22 -14.83 5.94 -2.49
CA SER A 22 -13.41 5.85 -2.71
C SER A 22 -12.77 7.10 -2.12
N GLN A 23 -12.00 6.95 -1.05
CA GLN A 23 -11.28 8.07 -0.46
C GLN A 23 -9.92 8.18 -1.12
N ALA A 24 -9.72 9.25 -1.86
CA ALA A 24 -8.42 9.64 -2.37
C ALA A 24 -7.95 10.89 -1.62
N PHE A 25 -6.67 10.96 -1.31
CA PHE A 25 -6.05 12.14 -0.72
C PHE A 25 -4.75 12.47 -1.43
N VAL A 26 -4.39 13.74 -1.39
CA VAL A 26 -3.16 14.26 -1.99
C VAL A 26 -2.19 14.57 -0.87
N LEU A 27 -0.97 14.06 -1.00
CA LEU A 27 0.14 14.39 -0.11
C LEU A 27 1.16 15.20 -0.91
N GLU A 28 1.63 16.30 -0.35
CA GLU A 28 2.60 17.20 -1.00
C GLU A 28 4.00 16.59 -1.15
N GLY A 29 4.26 15.48 -0.44
CA GLY A 29 5.55 14.79 -0.50
C GLY A 29 6.64 15.43 0.37
N SER A 30 6.28 16.34 1.28
CA SER A 30 7.19 16.86 2.29
C SER A 30 7.33 15.89 3.47
N GLN A 31 8.34 16.09 4.31
CA GLN A 31 8.57 15.26 5.51
C GLN A 31 7.41 15.35 6.53
N THR A 32 6.61 16.39 6.46
CA THR A 32 5.47 16.63 7.35
C THR A 32 4.12 16.30 6.72
N SER A 33 4.11 15.94 5.44
CA SER A 33 2.89 15.63 4.69
C SER A 33 2.63 14.13 4.74
N TYR A 34 1.78 13.69 5.69
CA TYR A 34 1.36 12.31 5.82
C TYR A 34 -0.07 12.20 6.30
N ALA A 35 -0.71 11.07 6.00
CA ALA A 35 -2.00 10.69 6.56
C ALA A 35 -1.80 9.53 7.54
N GLN A 36 -2.34 9.68 8.76
CA GLN A 36 -2.27 8.66 9.78
C GLN A 36 -3.63 7.98 9.94
N PHE A 37 -3.65 6.67 9.87
CA PHE A 37 -4.82 5.84 10.06
C PHE A 37 -4.75 5.07 11.38
N ARG A 38 -5.87 4.46 11.76
CA ARG A 38 -5.89 3.52 12.88
C ARG A 38 -4.90 2.39 12.60
N LYS A 39 -4.23 1.95 13.64
CA LYS A 39 -3.24 0.89 13.55
C LYS A 39 -3.82 -0.36 12.88
N TRP A 40 -3.16 -0.78 11.84
CA TRP A 40 -3.44 -2.01 11.12
C TRP A 40 -2.25 -2.95 11.34
N TYR A 41 -2.55 -4.15 11.84
CA TYR A 41 -1.50 -5.13 12.10
C TYR A 41 -1.22 -5.90 10.82
N ALA A 42 -0.03 -5.72 10.28
CA ALA A 42 0.46 -6.54 9.19
C ALA A 42 0.61 -7.98 9.70
N SER A 43 0.01 -8.91 9.01
CA SER A 43 0.15 -10.35 9.29
C SER A 43 0.21 -11.13 7.98
N PRO A 44 0.71 -12.38 7.99
CA PRO A 44 0.73 -13.20 6.79
C PRO A 44 -0.66 -13.34 6.14
N ASN A 45 -1.71 -13.35 6.95
CA ASN A 45 -3.09 -13.49 6.51
C ASN A 45 -3.80 -12.16 6.21
N ALA A 46 -3.15 -11.03 6.43
CA ALA A 46 -3.72 -9.73 6.11
C ALA A 46 -3.70 -9.47 4.60
N SER A 47 -4.74 -8.82 4.10
CA SER A 47 -4.77 -8.30 2.73
C SER A 47 -4.57 -6.79 2.74
N LEU A 48 -3.82 -6.31 1.76
CA LEU A 48 -3.56 -4.90 1.54
C LEU A 48 -3.84 -4.58 0.07
N GLN A 49 -4.56 -3.51 -0.18
CA GLN A 49 -4.73 -2.97 -1.52
C GLN A 49 -4.79 -1.45 -1.46
N PHE A 50 -4.03 -0.80 -2.30
CA PHE A 50 -4.10 0.64 -2.53
C PHE A 50 -3.62 0.99 -3.92
N GLU A 51 -3.93 2.19 -4.35
CA GLU A 51 -3.46 2.75 -5.62
C GLU A 51 -2.72 4.05 -5.33
N PHE A 52 -1.70 4.35 -6.11
CA PHE A 52 -0.95 5.59 -6.01
C PHE A 52 -0.61 6.16 -7.39
N LEU A 53 -0.43 7.47 -7.41
CA LEU A 53 0.08 8.23 -8.55
C LEU A 53 1.07 9.25 -8.02
N THR A 54 2.25 9.31 -8.60
CA THR A 54 3.29 10.25 -8.20
C THR A 54 4.21 10.60 -9.37
N SER A 55 4.81 11.76 -9.32
CA SER A 55 5.92 12.16 -10.20
C SER A 55 7.29 12.05 -9.49
N GLN A 56 7.31 11.67 -8.22
CA GLN A 56 8.54 11.58 -7.44
C GLN A 56 9.13 10.17 -7.52
N PRO A 57 10.41 10.01 -7.87
CA PRO A 57 11.06 8.69 -7.97
C PRO A 57 11.34 8.07 -6.60
N ASN A 58 11.32 8.85 -5.54
CA ASN A 58 11.59 8.39 -4.17
C ASN A 58 10.52 8.91 -3.23
N GLY A 59 10.09 8.07 -2.29
CA GLY A 59 9.13 8.46 -1.27
C GLY A 59 8.48 7.28 -0.55
N LEU A 60 8.07 7.53 0.68
CA LEU A 60 7.31 6.55 1.47
C LEU A 60 5.85 6.57 1.03
N LEU A 61 5.30 5.39 0.71
CA LEU A 61 3.91 5.21 0.34
C LEU A 61 3.06 4.72 1.50
N LEU A 62 3.58 3.77 2.27
CA LEU A 62 2.87 3.18 3.40
C LEU A 62 3.89 2.63 4.41
N TYR A 63 3.59 2.83 5.69
CA TYR A 63 4.32 2.24 6.79
C TYR A 63 3.36 1.81 7.90
N THR A 64 3.60 0.65 8.46
CA THR A 64 2.96 0.18 9.69
C THR A 64 3.92 -0.72 10.46
N ASP A 65 3.83 -0.70 11.78
CA ASP A 65 4.60 -1.56 12.68
C ASP A 65 3.72 -2.12 13.81
N ASP A 66 4.27 -2.99 14.62
CA ASP A 66 3.62 -3.58 15.79
C ASP A 66 3.77 -2.75 17.08
N GLY A 67 4.31 -1.53 16.97
CA GLY A 67 4.59 -0.65 18.12
C GLY A 67 6.00 -0.79 18.65
N GLY A 68 6.94 -1.29 17.86
CA GLY A 68 8.37 -1.27 18.17
C GLY A 68 8.94 -2.61 18.62
N TYR A 69 8.21 -3.71 18.41
CA TYR A 69 8.77 -5.03 18.74
C TYR A 69 9.68 -5.55 17.63
N TYR A 70 9.23 -5.79 16.44
CA TYR A 70 10.11 -6.15 15.30
C TYR A 70 9.32 -6.26 14.00
N ASP A 71 7.99 -6.38 14.07
CA ASP A 71 7.16 -6.56 12.90
C ASP A 71 6.87 -5.22 12.24
N PHE A 72 7.17 -5.12 10.96
CA PHE A 72 6.86 -3.92 10.18
C PHE A 72 6.55 -4.28 8.73
N LEU A 73 5.84 -3.39 8.09
CA LEU A 73 5.63 -3.35 6.65
C LEU A 73 5.89 -1.93 6.15
N GLU A 74 6.82 -1.79 5.24
CA GLU A 74 7.18 -0.54 4.57
C GLU A 74 7.01 -0.72 3.06
N VAL A 75 6.29 0.17 2.43
CA VAL A 75 6.18 0.29 0.98
C VAL A 75 6.66 1.67 0.57
N LYS A 76 7.65 1.73 -0.29
CA LYS A 76 8.24 2.99 -0.75
C LYS A 76 8.67 2.92 -2.21
N LEU A 77 8.86 4.07 -2.81
CA LEU A 77 9.57 4.20 -4.08
C LEU A 77 11.05 4.46 -3.83
N VAL A 78 11.88 3.77 -4.58
CA VAL A 78 13.33 3.96 -4.63
C VAL A 78 13.73 3.97 -6.10
N GLU A 79 14.19 5.12 -6.58
CA GLU A 79 14.59 5.33 -7.98
C GLU A 79 13.50 4.92 -9.00
N GLY A 80 12.23 5.21 -8.65
CA GLY A 80 11.08 4.88 -9.48
C GLY A 80 10.63 3.43 -9.44
N ARG A 81 11.21 2.60 -8.57
CA ARG A 81 10.80 1.22 -8.33
C ARG A 81 10.05 1.10 -7.01
N LEU A 82 9.05 0.25 -6.98
CA LEU A 82 8.35 -0.07 -5.73
C LEU A 82 9.21 -1.04 -4.91
N ARG A 83 9.60 -0.61 -3.71
CA ARG A 83 10.29 -1.43 -2.73
C ARG A 83 9.36 -1.76 -1.58
N LEU A 84 9.12 -3.03 -1.39
CA LEU A 84 8.46 -3.58 -0.22
C LEU A 84 9.52 -4.10 0.75
N ARG A 85 9.49 -3.66 2.00
CA ARG A 85 10.26 -4.22 3.10
C ARG A 85 9.31 -4.67 4.19
N LEU A 86 9.53 -5.84 4.70
CA LEU A 86 8.71 -6.33 5.81
C LEU A 86 9.50 -7.30 6.69
N ASN A 87 9.08 -7.38 7.93
CA ASN A 87 9.42 -8.42 8.88
C ASN A 87 8.13 -8.82 9.59
N LEU A 88 7.78 -10.08 9.57
CA LEU A 88 6.59 -10.64 10.23
C LEU A 88 6.98 -11.87 11.09
N GLY A 89 8.13 -11.79 11.75
CA GLY A 89 8.63 -12.83 12.64
C GLY A 89 9.69 -13.75 12.03
N ASP A 90 9.75 -13.87 10.70
CA ASP A 90 10.65 -14.80 9.98
C ASP A 90 11.92 -14.11 9.45
N GLY A 91 12.20 -12.89 9.90
CA GLY A 91 13.29 -12.05 9.41
C GLY A 91 12.88 -11.09 8.30
N ALA A 92 13.70 -10.06 8.12
CA ALA A 92 13.41 -9.00 7.16
C ALA A 92 13.51 -9.49 5.71
N GLN A 93 12.51 -9.20 4.92
CA GLN A 93 12.46 -9.49 3.49
C GLN A 93 12.37 -8.18 2.70
N ILE A 94 12.99 -8.15 1.52
CA ILE A 94 12.94 -7.02 0.60
C ILE A 94 12.56 -7.54 -0.78
N VAL A 95 11.59 -6.89 -1.41
CA VAL A 95 11.15 -7.18 -2.78
C VAL A 95 11.06 -5.87 -3.54
N ASP A 96 11.75 -5.79 -4.67
CA ASP A 96 11.67 -4.67 -5.61
C ASP A 96 10.86 -5.07 -6.83
N MET A 97 9.99 -4.19 -7.34
CA MET A 97 9.15 -4.45 -8.50
C MET A 97 8.82 -3.18 -9.28
N GLY A 98 8.48 -3.36 -10.55
CA GLY A 98 8.18 -2.28 -11.47
C GLY A 98 9.40 -1.45 -11.81
N ASP A 99 9.29 -0.63 -12.84
CA ASP A 99 10.31 0.32 -13.27
C ASP A 99 9.62 1.62 -13.68
N ASP A 100 10.28 2.74 -13.41
CA ASP A 100 9.82 4.07 -13.83
C ASP A 100 8.39 4.45 -13.39
N LEU A 101 7.94 3.96 -12.25
CA LEU A 101 6.56 4.11 -11.75
C LEU A 101 6.16 5.56 -11.46
N HIS A 102 7.10 6.47 -11.45
CA HIS A 102 6.88 7.91 -11.28
C HIS A 102 6.66 8.64 -12.61
N LYS A 103 6.79 7.94 -13.75
CA LYS A 103 6.66 8.53 -15.08
C LYS A 103 5.24 8.34 -15.63
N GLY A 104 4.81 9.25 -16.47
CA GLY A 104 3.60 9.11 -17.27
C GLY A 104 2.28 9.45 -16.57
N PHE A 105 2.29 9.96 -15.35
CA PHE A 105 1.05 10.28 -14.61
C PHE A 105 0.01 9.16 -14.62
N THR A 106 0.46 7.94 -14.32
CA THR A 106 -0.37 6.74 -14.34
C THR A 106 -0.66 6.25 -12.93
N TRP A 107 -1.87 5.79 -12.68
CA TRP A 107 -2.23 5.12 -11.46
C TRP A 107 -1.63 3.71 -11.41
N HIS A 108 -0.99 3.40 -10.30
CA HIS A 108 -0.42 2.09 -10.03
C HIS A 108 -1.14 1.43 -8.87
N LYS A 109 -1.51 0.18 -9.06
CA LYS A 109 -2.23 -0.62 -8.08
C LYS A 109 -1.30 -1.61 -7.41
N VAL A 110 -1.27 -1.57 -6.10
CA VAL A 110 -0.56 -2.53 -5.25
C VAL A 110 -1.58 -3.41 -4.56
N ARG A 111 -1.42 -4.72 -4.68
CA ARG A 111 -2.31 -5.70 -4.06
C ARG A 111 -1.51 -6.85 -3.47
N LYS A 112 -1.75 -7.12 -2.17
CA LYS A 112 -1.34 -8.33 -1.47
C LYS A 112 -2.61 -9.03 -0.97
N THR A 113 -2.82 -10.28 -1.33
CA THR A 113 -3.95 -11.10 -0.86
C THR A 113 -3.51 -12.03 0.26
N LYS A 114 -4.49 -12.59 1.00
CA LYS A 114 -4.26 -13.54 2.10
C LYS A 114 -3.49 -14.79 1.67
N GLU A 115 -3.70 -15.24 0.44
CA GLU A 115 -3.15 -16.50 -0.10
C GLU A 115 -1.80 -16.33 -0.76
N GLN A 116 -1.41 -15.08 -1.06
CA GLN A 116 -0.15 -14.81 -1.72
C GLN A 116 1.00 -14.76 -0.71
N LYS A 117 2.02 -15.57 -0.98
CA LYS A 117 3.32 -15.34 -0.35
C LYS A 117 3.78 -13.94 -0.71
N ILE A 118 4.54 -13.32 0.18
CA ILE A 118 5.01 -11.94 0.06
C ILE A 118 5.72 -11.63 -1.26
N ARG A 119 6.19 -12.65 -1.95
CA ARG A 119 6.83 -12.55 -3.29
C ARG A 119 5.86 -12.41 -4.46
N GLU A 120 4.56 -12.53 -4.22
CA GLU A 120 3.52 -12.54 -5.25
C GLU A 120 2.60 -11.31 -5.16
N ILE A 121 3.17 -10.13 -4.95
CA ILE A 121 2.40 -8.89 -4.98
C ILE A 121 2.11 -8.57 -6.43
N THR A 122 0.84 -8.49 -6.77
CA THR A 122 0.42 -8.10 -8.13
C THR A 122 0.51 -6.59 -8.26
N PHE A 123 1.14 -6.19 -9.33
CA PHE A 123 1.35 -4.82 -9.71
C PHE A 123 0.80 -4.61 -11.13
N SER A 124 -0.02 -3.59 -11.34
CA SER A 124 -0.59 -3.24 -12.65
C SER A 124 -0.69 -1.73 -12.82
#